data_37ee84e90a291f40b870d3a41cad64d7
#
_entry.id   37ee84e90a291f40b870d3a41cad64d7
#
_cell.length_a   1.000
_cell.length_b   1.000
_cell.length_c   1.000
_cell.angle_alpha   90.00
_cell.angle_beta   90.00
_cell.angle_gamma   90.00
#
_symmetry.space_group_name_H-M   'P 1'
#
loop_
_entity.id
_entity.type
_entity.pdbx_description
1 polymer ?
#
loop_
_entity_poly.entity_id
_entity_poly.type
_entity_poly.pdbx_seq_one_letter_code
_entity_poly.pdbx_strand_id
1 'polypeptide(L)'
;MKKIIVAAISLFTLATLNGQVEQQSLPGAEEISNRRSSFNLEEIKVRWKKAALENCTGVPCTTGPGGGSFTCGTSTVADIDGNTYNTVLIGTQCWTKSNLKVTKYNDGTAIPLDASGGTNGNGAGETWSARYTSSTAAYSILSNEPSNGTNATNYGFLYNWYAVTNPKKICPAGWHVPTDAEFAALVSYSTNPGNKLKSTSALWNPSVPGAGTDNFGFSALPGGERAFSGSYTLTLSGDYAYFWTSSPDITHPTVDSWQYAIHKSDNTTIGRYSTPQESGDSVRCLKD
;
A
#
# COMPACT_ATOMS: atom_id res chain seq x y z
N MET A 1 -17.44 -1.84 -13.28
CA MET A 1 -17.99 -1.34 -14.56
C MET A 1 -17.62 -2.18 -15.80
N LYS A 2 -16.69 -3.16 -15.74
CA LYS A 2 -16.32 -4.01 -16.90
C LYS A 2 -17.16 -5.29 -17.07
N LYS A 3 -17.98 -5.68 -16.08
CA LYS A 3 -18.80 -6.93 -16.15
C LYS A 3 -20.19 -6.77 -16.75
N ILE A 4 -20.64 -5.55 -17.05
CA ILE A 4 -21.98 -5.30 -17.64
C ILE A 4 -21.93 -5.18 -19.17
N ILE A 5 -20.75 -5.02 -19.78
CA ILE A 5 -20.59 -4.83 -21.23
C ILE A 5 -20.47 -6.16 -21.98
N VAL A 6 -20.13 -7.27 -21.31
CA VAL A 6 -19.95 -8.58 -21.98
C VAL A 6 -21.26 -9.35 -22.20
N ALA A 7 -22.34 -9.02 -21.51
CA ALA A 7 -23.64 -9.68 -21.67
C ALA A 7 -24.49 -9.20 -22.84
N ALA A 8 -24.08 -8.14 -23.56
CA ALA A 8 -24.87 -7.57 -24.65
C ALA A 8 -24.42 -7.95 -26.07
N ILE A 9 -23.34 -8.75 -26.20
CA ILE A 9 -22.76 -9.07 -27.55
C ILE A 9 -23.04 -10.53 -27.97
N SER A 10 -23.66 -11.35 -27.15
CA SER A 10 -23.79 -12.79 -27.43
C SER A 10 -25.16 -13.23 -27.97
N LEU A 11 -25.95 -12.37 -28.58
CA LEU A 11 -27.26 -12.74 -29.18
C LEU A 11 -27.42 -12.15 -30.59
N PHE A 12 -26.44 -12.41 -31.46
CA PHE A 12 -26.62 -12.34 -32.89
C PHE A 12 -26.29 -13.70 -33.52
N THR A 13 -27.22 -14.62 -33.48
CA THR A 13 -27.24 -15.75 -34.39
C THR A 13 -28.20 -15.41 -35.54
N LEU A 14 -27.64 -15.20 -36.73
CA LEU A 14 -28.36 -15.09 -37.97
C LEU A 14 -29.08 -16.42 -38.28
N ALA A 15 -30.37 -16.39 -38.39
CA ALA A 15 -31.12 -17.38 -39.16
C ALA A 15 -31.50 -16.75 -40.49
N THR A 16 -30.78 -17.10 -41.55
CA THR A 16 -31.18 -16.82 -42.94
C THR A 16 -32.01 -17.96 -43.46
N LEU A 17 -33.30 -17.73 -43.62
CA LEU A 17 -34.17 -18.51 -44.52
C LEU A 17 -35.18 -17.53 -45.13
N ASN A 18 -35.08 -17.40 -46.46
CA ASN A 18 -35.99 -16.68 -47.33
C ASN A 18 -36.06 -15.13 -47.22
N GLY A 19 -34.94 -14.44 -47.49
CA GLY A 19 -34.94 -13.18 -48.25
C GLY A 19 -35.72 -11.97 -47.73
N GLN A 20 -36.22 -11.95 -46.52
CA GLN A 20 -36.79 -10.76 -45.91
C GLN A 20 -36.30 -10.63 -44.46
N VAL A 21 -35.66 -9.46 -44.20
CA VAL A 21 -35.25 -9.08 -42.81
C VAL A 21 -36.40 -8.28 -42.23
N GLU A 22 -37.19 -8.91 -41.38
CA GLU A 22 -38.15 -8.22 -40.53
C GLU A 22 -37.41 -7.75 -39.26
N GLN A 23 -37.20 -6.46 -39.12
CA GLN A 23 -36.70 -5.85 -37.90
C GLN A 23 -37.80 -5.88 -36.83
N GLN A 24 -37.84 -6.91 -36.02
CA GLN A 24 -38.62 -6.85 -34.77
C GLN A 24 -37.84 -6.05 -33.74
N SER A 25 -38.28 -4.82 -33.46
CA SER A 25 -37.84 -4.05 -32.30
C SER A 25 -38.38 -4.70 -31.04
N LEU A 26 -37.48 -5.12 -30.15
CA LEU A 26 -37.85 -5.61 -28.83
C LEU A 26 -38.55 -4.47 -28.03
N PRO A 27 -39.73 -4.72 -27.44
CA PRO A 27 -40.39 -3.74 -26.58
C PRO A 27 -39.50 -3.48 -25.34
N GLY A 28 -39.08 -2.24 -25.16
CA GLY A 28 -38.23 -1.81 -24.03
C GLY A 28 -36.96 -1.06 -24.46
N ALA A 29 -36.57 -1.07 -25.76
CA ALA A 29 -35.37 -0.37 -26.20
C ALA A 29 -35.51 1.16 -26.10
N GLU A 30 -36.69 1.71 -26.32
CA GLU A 30 -37.00 3.14 -26.16
C GLU A 30 -37.00 3.54 -24.66
N GLU A 31 -37.50 2.70 -23.78
CA GLU A 31 -37.53 2.97 -22.35
C GLU A 31 -36.11 3.00 -21.73
N ILE A 32 -35.18 2.20 -22.24
CA ILE A 32 -33.78 2.21 -21.84
C ILE A 32 -33.05 3.46 -22.37
N SER A 33 -33.38 3.91 -23.56
CA SER A 33 -32.82 5.15 -24.16
C SER A 33 -33.27 6.39 -23.39
N ASN A 34 -34.54 6.48 -23.06
CA ASN A 34 -35.10 7.61 -22.30
C ASN A 34 -34.62 7.66 -20.85
N ARG A 35 -34.27 6.54 -20.23
CA ARG A 35 -33.64 6.53 -18.90
C ARG A 35 -32.18 7.00 -18.90
N ARG A 36 -31.47 6.95 -20.03
CA ARG A 36 -30.08 7.45 -20.14
C ARG A 36 -29.98 8.98 -20.21
N SER A 37 -31.00 9.68 -20.57
CA SER A 37 -30.98 11.15 -20.73
C SER A 37 -31.23 11.92 -19.41
N SER A 38 -31.58 11.23 -18.30
CA SER A 38 -31.92 11.88 -17.03
C SER A 38 -30.94 11.63 -15.88
N PHE A 39 -29.76 11.00 -16.16
CA PHE A 39 -28.75 10.82 -15.12
C PHE A 39 -27.91 12.09 -14.95
N ASN A 40 -28.30 12.94 -14.01
CA ASN A 40 -27.48 14.05 -13.57
C ASN A 40 -26.40 13.53 -12.60
N LEU A 41 -25.14 13.57 -13.03
CA LEU A 41 -23.99 13.11 -12.22
C LEU A 41 -23.92 13.83 -10.86
N GLU A 42 -24.38 15.09 -10.79
CA GLU A 42 -24.38 15.86 -9.54
C GLU A 42 -25.48 15.36 -8.57
N GLU A 43 -26.64 14.97 -9.07
CA GLU A 43 -27.68 14.35 -8.25
C GLU A 43 -27.26 13.00 -7.70
N ILE A 44 -26.50 12.23 -8.50
CA ILE A 44 -25.92 10.95 -8.05
C ILE A 44 -24.90 11.22 -6.93
N LYS A 45 -24.01 12.18 -7.09
CA LYS A 45 -23.02 12.54 -6.04
C LYS A 45 -23.69 13.03 -4.76
N VAL A 46 -24.76 13.83 -4.87
CA VAL A 46 -25.53 14.30 -3.73
C VAL A 46 -26.25 13.14 -3.05
N ARG A 47 -26.84 12.21 -3.80
CA ARG A 47 -27.54 11.03 -3.29
C ARG A 47 -26.60 10.05 -2.58
N TRP A 48 -25.40 9.85 -3.11
CA TRP A 48 -24.36 9.05 -2.46
C TRP A 48 -23.84 9.72 -1.18
N LYS A 49 -23.64 11.04 -1.18
CA LYS A 49 -23.31 11.79 0.04
C LYS A 49 -24.42 11.69 1.10
N LYS A 50 -25.69 11.79 0.69
CA LYS A 50 -26.84 11.70 1.59
C LYS A 50 -27.01 10.27 2.13
N ALA A 51 -26.88 9.23 1.31
CA ALA A 51 -26.95 7.84 1.74
C ALA A 51 -25.78 7.47 2.68
N ALA A 52 -24.59 8.03 2.48
CA ALA A 52 -23.46 7.86 3.41
C ALA A 52 -23.71 8.54 4.77
N LEU A 53 -24.51 9.62 4.81
CA LEU A 53 -24.92 10.29 6.06
C LEU A 53 -26.13 9.63 6.74
N GLU A 54 -27.03 9.00 5.99
CA GLU A 54 -28.26 8.41 6.55
C GLU A 54 -28.08 6.98 7.07
N ASN A 55 -27.00 6.27 6.68
CA ASN A 55 -26.68 4.93 7.22
C ASN A 55 -25.98 4.96 8.60
N CYS A 56 -25.91 6.11 9.26
CA CYS A 56 -25.34 6.27 10.59
C CYS A 56 -26.41 6.26 11.70
N THR A 57 -27.54 5.59 11.51
CA THR A 57 -28.54 5.43 12.58
C THR A 57 -28.16 4.24 13.45
N GLY A 58 -27.41 4.50 14.56
CA GLY A 58 -27.21 3.52 15.62
C GLY A 58 -25.77 3.28 16.08
N VAL A 59 -24.77 3.76 15.37
CA VAL A 59 -23.37 3.83 15.83
C VAL A 59 -22.88 5.24 15.55
N PRO A 60 -22.22 5.94 16.49
CA PRO A 60 -21.65 7.23 16.15
C PRO A 60 -20.74 7.05 14.94
N CYS A 61 -21.02 7.70 13.81
CA CYS A 61 -20.01 7.97 12.81
C CYS A 61 -18.97 8.82 13.51
N THR A 62 -18.05 8.19 14.20
CA THR A 62 -16.93 8.89 14.78
C THR A 62 -16.06 9.36 13.62
N THR A 63 -16.28 10.61 13.21
CA THR A 63 -15.11 11.44 12.89
C THR A 63 -14.10 11.07 13.96
N GLY A 64 -12.93 10.59 13.55
CA GLY A 64 -11.91 10.18 14.50
C GLY A 64 -11.75 11.18 15.63
N PRO A 65 -11.23 10.80 16.80
CA PRO A 65 -11.30 11.57 18.02
C PRO A 65 -10.80 13.01 17.81
N GLY A 66 -11.72 13.95 17.79
CA GLY A 66 -11.51 15.36 17.53
C GLY A 66 -12.15 15.78 16.21
N GLY A 67 -13.30 16.48 16.24
CA GLY A 67 -14.01 17.06 15.09
C GLY A 67 -13.25 18.18 14.36
N GLY A 68 -11.93 18.10 14.28
CA GLY A 68 -11.05 19.01 13.54
C GLY A 68 -10.77 18.49 12.13
N SER A 69 -10.68 19.40 11.17
CA SER A 69 -10.19 19.10 9.81
C SER A 69 -8.81 18.44 9.88
N PHE A 70 -8.61 17.32 9.16
CA PHE A 70 -7.30 16.68 9.06
C PHE A 70 -6.29 17.66 8.43
N THR A 71 -5.18 17.91 9.10
CA THR A 71 -4.09 18.76 8.62
C THR A 71 -2.79 17.94 8.62
N CYS A 72 -2.25 17.71 7.43
CA CYS A 72 -0.98 17.00 7.30
C CYS A 72 0.16 17.71 8.03
N GLY A 73 0.97 16.95 8.75
CA GLY A 73 2.07 17.48 9.57
C GLY A 73 1.70 17.77 11.02
N THR A 74 0.40 17.86 11.34
CA THR A 74 -0.07 18.05 12.72
C THR A 74 -1.05 16.98 13.17
N SER A 75 -1.88 16.49 12.26
CA SER A 75 -2.80 15.38 12.54
C SER A 75 -2.08 14.04 12.50
N THR A 76 -2.61 13.09 13.26
CA THR A 76 -2.22 11.68 13.23
C THR A 76 -3.25 10.85 12.47
N VAL A 77 -2.86 9.67 12.03
CA VAL A 77 -3.75 8.65 11.47
C VAL A 77 -3.57 7.34 12.22
N ALA A 78 -4.65 6.60 12.43
CA ALA A 78 -4.62 5.29 13.08
C ALA A 78 -4.95 4.18 12.06
N ASP A 79 -4.26 3.04 12.17
CA ASP A 79 -4.61 1.83 11.44
C ASP A 79 -5.70 1.03 12.17
N ILE A 80 -6.12 -0.09 11.59
CA ILE A 80 -7.18 -0.95 12.14
C ILE A 80 -6.80 -1.61 13.47
N ASP A 81 -5.51 -1.79 13.75
CA ASP A 81 -5.01 -2.33 15.03
C ASP A 81 -4.90 -1.24 16.11
N GLY A 82 -5.19 0.03 15.76
CA GLY A 82 -5.09 1.18 16.66
C GLY A 82 -3.69 1.78 16.78
N ASN A 83 -2.73 1.34 15.96
CA ASN A 83 -1.43 2.01 15.91
C ASN A 83 -1.60 3.41 15.31
N THR A 84 -1.01 4.40 15.97
CA THR A 84 -1.08 5.79 15.55
C THR A 84 0.20 6.23 14.87
N TYR A 85 0.07 6.91 13.74
CA TYR A 85 1.17 7.42 12.93
C TYR A 85 1.08 8.94 12.84
N ASN A 86 2.16 9.63 13.21
CA ASN A 86 2.33 11.04 12.90
C ASN A 86 2.44 11.21 11.38
N THR A 87 2.07 12.38 10.88
CA THR A 87 2.13 12.68 9.45
C THR A 87 3.13 13.79 9.14
N VAL A 88 3.56 13.88 7.89
CA VAL A 88 4.45 14.94 7.39
C VAL A 88 4.05 15.32 5.97
N LEU A 89 4.05 16.62 5.69
CA LEU A 89 3.83 17.15 4.35
C LEU A 89 5.19 17.39 3.68
N ILE A 90 5.42 16.74 2.55
CA ILE A 90 6.64 16.91 1.73
C ILE A 90 6.19 17.27 0.31
N GLY A 91 6.46 18.49 -0.11
CA GLY A 91 5.85 19.02 -1.32
C GLY A 91 4.32 19.06 -1.20
N THR A 92 3.64 18.34 -2.07
CA THR A 92 2.17 18.17 -2.06
C THR A 92 1.72 16.84 -1.46
N GLN A 93 2.66 16.00 -1.01
CA GLN A 93 2.39 14.64 -0.54
C GLN A 93 2.37 14.57 0.98
N CYS A 94 1.34 13.93 1.53
CA CYS A 94 1.21 13.69 2.96
C CYS A 94 1.56 12.25 3.31
N TRP A 95 2.65 12.06 4.05
CA TRP A 95 3.24 10.76 4.38
C TRP A 95 3.08 10.41 5.86
N THR A 96 3.02 9.11 6.18
CA THR A 96 3.26 8.65 7.56
C THR A 96 4.74 8.80 7.91
N LYS A 97 5.05 9.28 9.15
CA LYS A 97 6.43 9.50 9.62
C LYS A 97 7.11 8.24 10.16
N SER A 98 6.35 7.17 10.40
CA SER A 98 6.88 5.88 10.84
C SER A 98 6.40 4.76 9.93
N ASN A 99 7.16 3.67 9.92
CA ASN A 99 6.83 2.49 9.15
C ASN A 99 5.57 1.82 9.70
N LEU A 100 4.79 1.23 8.81
CA LEU A 100 3.58 0.51 9.15
C LEU A 100 3.90 -0.71 10.04
N LYS A 101 3.01 -1.00 11.01
CA LYS A 101 3.10 -2.17 11.89
C LYS A 101 1.74 -2.82 12.13
N VAL A 102 0.90 -2.81 11.12
CA VAL A 102 -0.44 -3.40 11.15
C VAL A 102 -0.37 -4.91 10.94
N THR A 103 -1.22 -5.65 11.63
CA THR A 103 -1.33 -7.12 11.53
C THR A 103 -2.58 -7.58 10.79
N LYS A 104 -3.44 -6.63 10.38
CA LYS A 104 -4.70 -6.88 9.71
C LYS A 104 -4.90 -5.92 8.54
N TYR A 105 -5.65 -6.38 7.56
CA TYR A 105 -6.21 -5.53 6.51
C TYR A 105 -7.40 -4.72 7.02
N ASN A 106 -7.79 -3.69 6.28
CA ASN A 106 -8.90 -2.79 6.65
C ASN A 106 -10.27 -3.50 6.80
N ASP A 107 -10.42 -4.73 6.30
CA ASP A 107 -11.61 -5.56 6.51
C ASP A 107 -11.54 -6.43 7.79
N GLY A 108 -10.46 -6.31 8.58
CA GLY A 108 -10.21 -7.09 9.78
C GLY A 108 -9.56 -8.46 9.54
N THR A 109 -9.36 -8.88 8.30
CA THR A 109 -8.65 -10.13 7.99
C THR A 109 -7.20 -10.05 8.43
N ALA A 110 -6.72 -11.06 9.15
CA ALA A 110 -5.34 -11.12 9.62
C ALA A 110 -4.35 -11.27 8.45
N ILE A 111 -3.24 -10.56 8.53
CA ILE A 111 -2.06 -10.79 7.70
C ILE A 111 -1.21 -11.84 8.44
N PRO A 112 -0.82 -12.96 7.82
CA PRO A 112 0.01 -13.96 8.49
C PRO A 112 1.38 -13.40 8.94
N LEU A 113 1.74 -13.61 10.20
CA LEU A 113 3.11 -13.37 10.68
C LEU A 113 4.01 -14.52 10.26
N ASP A 114 5.12 -14.27 9.63
CA ASP A 114 6.17 -15.27 9.43
C ASP A 114 7.33 -15.01 10.40
N ALA A 115 7.36 -15.78 11.49
CA ALA A 115 8.35 -15.64 12.58
C ALA A 115 9.52 -16.62 12.45
N SER A 116 9.57 -17.42 11.40
CA SER A 116 10.46 -18.58 11.38
C SER A 116 11.63 -18.42 10.43
N GLY A 117 12.56 -17.59 10.59
CA GLY A 117 13.87 -17.60 9.88
C GLY A 117 14.03 -18.46 8.60
N GLY A 118 12.97 -18.64 7.83
CA GLY A 118 12.90 -19.51 6.66
C GLY A 118 12.22 -20.87 6.89
N THR A 119 11.87 -21.23 8.12
CA THR A 119 11.15 -22.48 8.41
C THR A 119 9.86 -22.18 9.15
N ASN A 120 8.71 -22.37 8.48
CA ASN A 120 7.36 -22.34 9.03
C ASN A 120 6.86 -21.03 9.65
N GLY A 121 6.21 -20.21 8.87
CA GLY A 121 5.31 -19.16 9.37
C GLY A 121 4.12 -19.77 10.12
N ASN A 122 3.71 -19.09 11.17
CA ASN A 122 2.58 -19.34 12.08
C ASN A 122 1.39 -20.08 11.48
N GLY A 123 1.45 -21.38 11.45
CA GLY A 123 0.32 -22.26 11.21
C GLY A 123 -0.12 -22.45 9.76
N ALA A 124 0.44 -21.74 8.79
CA ALA A 124 0.14 -21.94 7.38
C ALA A 124 1.02 -23.02 6.71
N GLY A 125 2.00 -23.58 7.43
CA GLY A 125 2.88 -24.63 6.89
C GLY A 125 3.84 -24.17 5.78
N GLU A 126 3.83 -22.90 5.43
CA GLU A 126 4.57 -22.31 4.32
C GLU A 126 5.76 -21.51 4.83
N THR A 127 6.94 -21.72 4.22
CA THR A 127 8.13 -20.93 4.51
C THR A 127 8.08 -19.59 3.78
N TRP A 128 8.82 -18.58 4.26
CA TRP A 128 8.90 -17.29 3.57
C TRP A 128 9.29 -17.46 2.10
N SER A 129 10.30 -18.28 1.82
CA SER A 129 10.76 -18.54 0.45
C SER A 129 9.76 -19.31 -0.41
N ALA A 130 8.88 -20.14 0.19
CA ALA A 130 7.87 -20.88 -0.56
C ALA A 130 6.76 -19.98 -1.12
N ARG A 131 6.64 -18.74 -0.63
CA ARG A 131 5.65 -17.74 -1.08
C ARG A 131 5.87 -17.30 -2.53
N TYR A 132 7.06 -17.57 -3.07
CA TYR A 132 7.34 -17.39 -4.50
C TYR A 132 6.34 -18.13 -5.41
N THR A 133 5.99 -19.36 -5.06
CA THR A 133 5.06 -20.17 -5.86
C THR A 133 3.60 -19.98 -5.47
N SER A 134 3.32 -19.58 -4.23
CA SER A 134 1.96 -19.43 -3.70
C SER A 134 1.43 -17.99 -3.77
N SER A 135 2.31 -17.01 -3.94
CA SER A 135 1.96 -15.57 -3.93
C SER A 135 1.14 -15.17 -2.70
N THR A 136 1.45 -15.76 -1.53
CA THR A 136 0.70 -15.53 -0.29
C THR A 136 1.25 -14.37 0.50
N ALA A 137 0.34 -13.54 1.02
CA ALA A 137 0.66 -12.40 1.84
C ALA A 137 1.27 -12.80 3.19
N ALA A 138 2.27 -12.04 3.65
CA ALA A 138 2.83 -12.18 4.98
C ALA A 138 3.51 -10.89 5.46
N TYR A 139 3.71 -10.80 6.77
CA TYR A 139 4.65 -9.87 7.37
C TYR A 139 5.63 -10.59 8.27
N SER A 140 6.74 -9.93 8.56
CA SER A 140 7.73 -10.38 9.55
C SER A 140 8.25 -9.21 10.36
N ILE A 141 8.98 -9.52 11.41
CA ILE A 141 9.64 -8.53 12.27
C ILE A 141 11.12 -8.79 12.19
N LEU A 142 11.92 -7.74 12.05
CA LEU A 142 13.37 -7.84 11.93
C LEU A 142 13.92 -8.77 13.02
N SER A 143 14.77 -9.73 12.62
CA SER A 143 15.36 -10.75 13.48
C SER A 143 14.36 -11.67 14.21
N ASN A 144 13.14 -11.80 13.70
CA ASN A 144 12.07 -12.62 14.30
C ASN A 144 11.76 -12.27 15.76
N GLU A 145 11.94 -11.00 16.13
CA GLU A 145 11.53 -10.54 17.45
C GLU A 145 10.00 -10.61 17.62
N PRO A 146 9.50 -10.67 18.85
CA PRO A 146 8.06 -10.58 19.10
C PRO A 146 7.52 -9.19 18.72
N SER A 147 6.21 -9.09 18.44
CA SER A 147 5.55 -7.86 17.98
C SER A 147 5.62 -6.69 18.96
N ASN A 148 5.96 -6.94 20.21
CA ASN A 148 6.23 -5.94 21.25
C ASN A 148 7.72 -5.71 21.49
N GLY A 149 8.60 -6.29 20.66
CA GLY A 149 10.05 -6.15 20.77
C GLY A 149 10.57 -4.79 20.31
N THR A 150 11.87 -4.60 20.53
CA THR A 150 12.56 -3.34 20.20
C THR A 150 12.57 -3.08 18.69
N ASN A 151 12.79 -4.11 17.87
CA ASN A 151 12.79 -3.95 16.40
C ASN A 151 11.40 -3.60 15.88
N ALA A 152 10.35 -4.24 16.38
CA ALA A 152 8.97 -3.90 16.05
C ALA A 152 8.62 -2.44 16.40
N THR A 153 9.12 -1.98 17.56
CA THR A 153 8.88 -0.61 18.02
C THR A 153 9.64 0.42 17.17
N ASN A 154 10.91 0.13 16.88
CA ASN A 154 11.78 1.06 16.16
C ASN A 154 11.50 1.08 14.66
N TYR A 155 11.38 -0.09 14.05
CA TYR A 155 11.39 -0.23 12.59
C TYR A 155 10.04 -0.57 11.98
N GLY A 156 9.02 -0.90 12.80
CA GLY A 156 7.75 -1.44 12.30
C GLY A 156 7.92 -2.87 11.78
N PHE A 157 7.07 -3.24 10.82
CA PHE A 157 7.09 -4.60 10.26
C PHE A 157 7.57 -4.58 8.80
N LEU A 158 8.05 -5.73 8.35
CA LEU A 158 8.48 -5.99 6.99
C LEU A 158 7.38 -6.82 6.31
N TYR A 159 6.82 -6.31 5.23
CA TYR A 159 5.72 -6.95 4.49
C TYR A 159 6.24 -7.46 3.15
N ASN A 160 5.78 -8.61 2.69
CA ASN A 160 5.99 -8.98 1.30
C ASN A 160 5.02 -8.19 0.38
N TRP A 161 5.33 -8.16 -0.91
CA TRP A 161 4.55 -7.37 -1.85
C TRP A 161 3.10 -7.85 -2.01
N TYR A 162 2.84 -9.13 -1.79
CA TYR A 162 1.48 -9.69 -1.80
C TYR A 162 0.61 -9.14 -0.66
N ALA A 163 1.20 -8.82 0.49
CA ALA A 163 0.49 -8.11 1.55
C ALA A 163 0.26 -6.63 1.17
N VAL A 164 1.26 -5.99 0.57
CA VAL A 164 1.23 -4.58 0.16
C VAL A 164 0.13 -4.29 -0.84
N THR A 165 -0.07 -5.17 -1.82
CA THR A 165 -1.02 -4.97 -2.94
C THR A 165 -2.35 -5.67 -2.76
N ASN A 166 -2.58 -6.30 -1.60
CA ASN A 166 -3.84 -6.96 -1.32
C ASN A 166 -5.02 -5.97 -1.44
N PRO A 167 -6.10 -6.31 -2.18
CA PRO A 167 -7.25 -5.43 -2.36
C PRO A 167 -7.96 -5.03 -1.05
N LYS A 168 -7.72 -5.78 0.04
CA LYS A 168 -8.22 -5.47 1.39
C LYS A 168 -7.48 -4.31 2.06
N LYS A 169 -6.37 -3.84 1.45
CA LYS A 169 -5.55 -2.69 1.85
C LYS A 169 -4.97 -2.77 3.26
N ILE A 170 -3.67 -2.46 3.37
CA ILE A 170 -2.95 -2.45 4.66
C ILE A 170 -2.77 -1.05 5.23
N CYS A 171 -2.77 0.00 4.41
CA CYS A 171 -2.71 1.38 4.89
C CYS A 171 -4.03 1.80 5.53
N PRO A 172 -4.03 2.73 6.47
CA PRO A 172 -5.25 3.28 7.07
C PRO A 172 -6.27 3.75 6.03
N ALA A 173 -7.54 3.80 6.39
CA ALA A 173 -8.60 4.28 5.50
C ALA A 173 -8.32 5.73 5.03
N GLY A 174 -8.42 5.98 3.71
CA GLY A 174 -8.04 7.25 3.07
C GLY A 174 -6.53 7.40 2.83
N TRP A 175 -5.79 6.28 2.92
CA TRP A 175 -4.37 6.18 2.65
C TRP A 175 -4.07 4.95 1.81
N HIS A 176 -2.97 4.99 1.06
CA HIS A 176 -2.52 3.88 0.23
C HIS A 176 -1.01 3.68 0.33
N VAL A 177 -0.53 2.52 -0.12
CA VAL A 177 0.89 2.29 -0.33
C VAL A 177 1.29 3.04 -1.60
N PRO A 178 2.34 3.90 -1.57
CA PRO A 178 2.68 4.76 -2.69
C PRO A 178 3.00 3.94 -3.94
N THR A 179 2.64 4.47 -5.09
CA THR A 179 3.12 3.98 -6.39
C THR A 179 4.59 4.35 -6.60
N ASP A 180 5.23 3.72 -7.56
CA ASP A 180 6.59 4.08 -7.98
C ASP A 180 6.69 5.56 -8.38
N ALA A 181 5.73 6.09 -9.12
CA ALA A 181 5.70 7.49 -9.52
C ALA A 181 5.58 8.46 -8.33
N GLU A 182 4.78 8.10 -7.32
CA GLU A 182 4.63 8.91 -6.12
C GLU A 182 5.89 8.90 -5.25
N PHE A 183 6.57 7.74 -5.15
CA PHE A 183 7.84 7.69 -4.44
C PHE A 183 8.95 8.42 -5.22
N ALA A 184 8.96 8.32 -6.54
CA ALA A 184 9.86 9.11 -7.39
C ALA A 184 9.66 10.62 -7.22
N ALA A 185 8.40 11.08 -7.06
CA ALA A 185 8.10 12.48 -6.76
C ALA A 185 8.69 12.92 -5.41
N LEU A 186 8.61 12.07 -4.37
CA LEU A 186 9.27 12.31 -3.08
C LEU A 186 10.79 12.46 -3.25
N VAL A 187 11.42 11.51 -3.97
CA VAL A 187 12.87 11.52 -4.21
C VAL A 187 13.31 12.75 -4.97
N SER A 188 12.56 13.16 -5.98
CA SER A 188 12.88 14.32 -6.83
C SER A 188 12.55 15.67 -6.20
N TYR A 189 11.85 15.70 -5.06
CA TYR A 189 11.44 16.92 -4.39
C TYR A 189 12.65 17.83 -4.02
N SER A 190 13.82 17.23 -3.84
CA SER A 190 15.02 17.99 -3.43
C SER A 190 16.31 17.37 -3.94
N THR A 191 17.35 18.18 -4.05
CA THR A 191 18.72 17.70 -4.17
C THR A 191 19.16 17.00 -2.88
N ASN A 192 19.99 15.95 -2.99
CA ASN A 192 20.50 15.16 -1.87
C ASN A 192 19.38 14.53 -0.99
N PRO A 193 18.39 13.82 -1.59
CA PRO A 193 17.28 13.26 -0.84
C PRO A 193 17.74 12.20 0.17
N GLY A 194 18.82 11.46 -0.12
CA GLY A 194 19.35 10.44 0.78
C GLY A 194 19.63 10.97 2.18
N ASN A 195 20.24 12.14 2.30
CA ASN A 195 20.49 12.76 3.60
C ASN A 195 19.23 13.35 4.25
N LYS A 196 18.39 14.01 3.46
CA LYS A 196 17.24 14.78 3.95
C LYS A 196 16.06 13.93 4.39
N LEU A 197 15.96 12.69 3.91
CA LEU A 197 14.91 11.74 4.29
C LEU A 197 15.35 10.79 5.42
N LYS A 198 16.67 10.62 5.64
CA LYS A 198 17.20 9.83 6.77
C LYS A 198 16.91 10.51 8.10
N SER A 199 16.47 9.74 9.08
CA SER A 199 16.38 10.20 10.47
C SER A 199 17.75 10.57 11.03
N THR A 200 17.75 11.42 12.04
CA THR A 200 18.97 11.73 12.84
C THR A 200 19.23 10.70 13.93
N SER A 201 18.48 9.59 13.93
CA SER A 201 18.55 8.55 14.96
C SER A 201 19.89 7.84 14.98
N ALA A 202 20.36 7.49 16.17
CA ALA A 202 21.51 6.62 16.39
C ALA A 202 21.29 5.14 15.99
N LEU A 203 20.09 4.80 15.49
CA LEU A 203 19.80 3.48 14.93
C LEU A 203 20.52 3.23 13.60
N TRP A 204 20.91 4.29 12.89
CA TRP A 204 21.82 4.17 11.76
C TRP A 204 23.21 3.75 12.23
N ASN A 205 23.82 2.79 11.53
CA ASN A 205 25.13 2.24 11.91
C ASN A 205 26.18 3.35 12.11
N PRO A 206 26.69 3.54 13.35
CA PRO A 206 27.62 4.63 13.63
C PRO A 206 29.00 4.45 12.98
N SER A 207 29.36 3.21 12.59
CA SER A 207 30.63 2.89 11.94
C SER A 207 30.65 3.27 10.44
N VAL A 208 29.48 3.57 9.86
CA VAL A 208 29.36 3.97 8.45
C VAL A 208 29.09 5.47 8.39
N PRO A 209 29.90 6.26 7.66
CA PRO A 209 29.65 7.69 7.48
C PRO A 209 28.30 7.99 6.86
N GLY A 210 27.76 9.17 7.08
CA GLY A 210 26.54 9.63 6.42
C GLY A 210 25.35 9.81 7.38
N ALA A 211 25.46 10.73 8.32
CA ALA A 211 24.35 11.10 9.19
C ALA A 211 23.17 11.68 8.41
N GLY A 212 21.96 11.33 8.79
CA GLY A 212 20.76 11.98 8.30
C GLY A 212 20.60 13.38 8.87
N THR A 213 19.92 14.25 8.14
CA THR A 213 19.53 15.57 8.62
C THR A 213 18.03 15.70 8.85
N ASP A 214 17.26 14.77 8.31
CA ASP A 214 15.79 14.70 8.41
C ASP A 214 15.09 16.03 8.11
N ASN A 215 15.62 16.79 7.17
CA ASN A 215 15.11 18.14 6.85
C ASN A 215 13.62 18.17 6.51
N PHE A 216 13.09 17.07 6.01
CA PHE A 216 11.69 16.96 5.62
C PHE A 216 10.82 16.26 6.66
N GLY A 217 11.42 15.70 7.71
CA GLY A 217 10.69 14.95 8.73
C GLY A 217 10.12 13.61 8.25
N PHE A 218 10.66 13.04 7.14
CA PHE A 218 10.30 11.70 6.69
C PHE A 218 10.80 10.64 7.68
N SER A 219 11.92 10.91 8.35
CA SER A 219 12.47 10.12 9.43
C SER A 219 12.69 8.64 9.04
N ALA A 220 13.29 8.37 7.88
CA ALA A 220 13.61 7.01 7.48
C ALA A 220 14.54 6.35 8.50
N LEU A 221 14.22 5.11 8.88
CA LEU A 221 14.98 4.29 9.83
C LEU A 221 15.52 3.04 9.14
N PRO A 222 16.72 2.58 9.50
CA PRO A 222 17.42 1.48 8.81
C PRO A 222 16.89 0.10 9.24
N GLY A 223 15.65 -0.19 8.91
CA GLY A 223 14.98 -1.45 9.25
C GLY A 223 15.48 -2.67 8.44
N GLY A 224 16.37 -2.46 7.45
CA GLY A 224 16.82 -3.54 6.57
C GLY A 224 15.69 -4.11 5.72
N GLU A 225 15.92 -5.34 5.22
CA GLU A 225 14.93 -6.14 4.49
C GLU A 225 14.96 -7.59 4.97
N ARG A 226 13.91 -8.32 4.69
CA ARG A 226 13.90 -9.77 4.68
C ARG A 226 14.02 -10.24 3.24
N ALA A 227 15.15 -10.88 2.89
CA ALA A 227 15.37 -11.37 1.54
C ALA A 227 14.30 -12.42 1.15
N PHE A 228 14.06 -12.58 -0.15
CA PHE A 228 13.14 -13.60 -0.69
C PHE A 228 13.48 -15.02 -0.21
N SER A 229 14.75 -15.32 0.08
CA SER A 229 15.21 -16.58 0.67
C SER A 229 14.74 -16.82 2.10
N GLY A 230 14.15 -15.81 2.75
CA GLY A 230 13.70 -15.84 4.13
C GLY A 230 14.74 -15.39 5.16
N SER A 231 15.98 -15.19 4.75
CA SER A 231 17.01 -14.65 5.63
C SER A 231 16.86 -13.13 5.79
N TYR A 232 17.18 -12.61 6.97
CA TYR A 232 17.37 -11.18 7.15
C TYR A 232 18.74 -10.77 6.65
N THR A 233 18.83 -9.68 5.93
CA THR A 233 20.11 -9.07 5.59
C THR A 233 20.69 -8.35 6.82
N LEU A 234 21.06 -9.12 7.84
CA LEU A 234 21.56 -8.60 9.10
C LEU A 234 22.80 -7.70 8.95
N THR A 235 23.59 -7.94 7.92
CA THR A 235 24.72 -7.08 7.57
C THR A 235 24.28 -5.70 7.08
N LEU A 236 23.01 -5.58 6.71
CA LEU A 236 22.41 -4.34 6.20
C LEU A 236 21.46 -3.69 7.22
N SER A 237 21.18 -4.35 8.37
CA SER A 237 20.46 -3.69 9.46
C SER A 237 21.32 -2.58 10.04
N GLY A 238 20.79 -1.40 10.08
CA GLY A 238 21.55 -0.19 10.44
C GLY A 238 22.17 0.55 9.24
N ASP A 239 22.29 -0.08 8.08
CA ASP A 239 22.89 0.52 6.89
C ASP A 239 21.86 0.90 5.82
N TYR A 240 20.73 0.22 5.75
CA TYR A 240 19.69 0.43 4.74
C TYR A 240 18.29 0.57 5.32
N ALA A 241 17.50 1.44 4.69
CA ALA A 241 16.06 1.48 4.83
C ALA A 241 15.44 1.15 3.47
N TYR A 242 14.67 0.07 3.40
CA TYR A 242 13.97 -0.37 2.19
C TYR A 242 12.48 -0.10 2.31
N PHE A 243 11.90 0.39 1.21
CA PHE A 243 10.48 0.75 1.16
C PHE A 243 9.83 0.21 -0.10
N TRP A 244 8.75 -0.54 0.06
CA TRP A 244 7.91 -0.96 -1.05
C TRP A 244 7.18 0.19 -1.72
N THR A 245 6.97 0.02 -3.01
CA THR A 245 5.89 0.68 -3.75
C THR A 245 4.80 -0.34 -4.09
N SER A 246 3.61 0.15 -4.45
CA SER A 246 2.53 -0.71 -4.94
C SER A 246 2.63 -1.04 -6.44
N SER A 247 3.69 -0.59 -7.11
CA SER A 247 3.91 -0.78 -8.54
C SER A 247 4.78 -2.00 -8.82
N PRO A 248 4.33 -2.93 -9.68
CA PRO A 248 5.18 -4.01 -10.16
C PRO A 248 6.27 -3.46 -11.09
N ASP A 249 7.37 -4.20 -11.23
CA ASP A 249 8.30 -3.96 -12.32
C ASP A 249 7.64 -4.37 -13.64
N ILE A 250 7.53 -3.44 -14.57
CA ILE A 250 6.86 -3.67 -15.87
C ILE A 250 7.57 -4.70 -16.74
N THR A 251 8.85 -4.99 -16.49
CA THR A 251 9.63 -6.00 -17.23
C THR A 251 9.39 -7.41 -16.68
N HIS A 252 9.12 -7.54 -15.38
CA HIS A 252 8.85 -8.81 -14.69
C HIS A 252 7.66 -8.69 -13.73
N PRO A 253 6.46 -8.30 -14.20
CA PRO A 253 5.38 -7.82 -13.33
C PRO A 253 4.74 -8.89 -12.42
N THR A 254 5.05 -10.15 -12.64
CA THR A 254 4.53 -11.28 -11.85
C THR A 254 5.52 -11.79 -10.80
N VAL A 255 6.76 -11.30 -10.82
CA VAL A 255 7.83 -11.78 -9.93
C VAL A 255 8.55 -10.66 -9.21
N ASP A 256 8.67 -9.47 -9.82
CA ASP A 256 9.42 -8.35 -9.26
C ASP A 256 8.55 -7.10 -9.12
N SER A 257 8.92 -6.26 -8.15
CA SER A 257 8.26 -4.99 -7.89
C SER A 257 9.28 -3.92 -7.50
N TRP A 258 8.87 -2.66 -7.63
CA TRP A 258 9.77 -1.54 -7.33
C TRP A 258 9.85 -1.28 -5.84
N GLN A 259 11.10 -1.25 -5.32
CA GLN A 259 11.44 -0.75 -4.01
C GLN A 259 12.39 0.44 -4.09
N TYR A 260 12.40 1.25 -3.03
CA TYR A 260 13.37 2.32 -2.83
C TYR A 260 14.25 2.03 -1.61
N ALA A 261 15.55 2.30 -1.75
CA ALA A 261 16.52 2.09 -0.70
C ALA A 261 17.26 3.37 -0.35
N ILE A 262 17.29 3.70 0.92
CA ILE A 262 18.12 4.77 1.48
C ILE A 262 19.31 4.11 2.15
N HIS A 263 20.52 4.42 1.68
CA HIS A 263 21.76 3.86 2.23
C HIS A 263 22.41 4.83 3.22
N LYS A 264 23.00 4.28 4.28
CA LYS A 264 23.69 5.08 5.32
C LYS A 264 24.78 5.98 4.75
N SER A 265 25.65 5.44 3.92
CA SER A 265 26.78 6.18 3.35
C SER A 265 26.41 7.11 2.20
N ASP A 266 25.25 6.92 1.57
CA ASP A 266 24.82 7.77 0.46
C ASP A 266 23.91 8.90 0.97
N ASN A 267 24.41 10.11 0.89
CA ASN A 267 23.69 11.31 1.25
C ASN A 267 23.02 11.99 0.06
N THR A 268 23.35 11.56 -1.16
CA THR A 268 22.99 12.26 -2.39
C THR A 268 21.83 11.60 -3.11
N THR A 269 21.79 10.27 -3.13
CA THR A 269 20.81 9.52 -3.91
C THR A 269 19.95 8.60 -3.06
N ILE A 270 18.88 8.12 -3.65
CA ILE A 270 18.07 7.02 -3.16
C ILE A 270 18.00 6.01 -4.29
N GLY A 271 18.38 4.78 -4.00
CA GLY A 271 18.35 3.68 -4.96
C GLY A 271 16.91 3.28 -5.28
N ARG A 272 16.64 2.91 -6.53
CA ARG A 272 15.39 2.29 -6.98
C ARG A 272 15.74 0.94 -7.59
N TYR A 273 15.17 -0.12 -7.08
CA TYR A 273 15.53 -1.48 -7.43
C TYR A 273 14.30 -2.30 -7.80
N SER A 274 14.47 -3.19 -8.77
CA SER A 274 13.56 -4.29 -9.06
C SER A 274 13.88 -5.43 -8.09
N THR A 275 12.90 -5.88 -7.32
CA THR A 275 13.10 -6.80 -6.19
C THR A 275 12.02 -7.85 -6.19
N PRO A 276 12.36 -9.13 -5.90
CA PRO A 276 11.38 -10.21 -5.80
C PRO A 276 10.24 -9.87 -4.85
N GLN A 277 9.00 -10.13 -5.29
CA GLN A 277 7.76 -9.81 -4.56
C GLN A 277 7.66 -10.52 -3.20
N GLU A 278 8.44 -11.57 -2.98
CA GLU A 278 8.58 -12.28 -1.72
C GLU A 278 9.46 -11.55 -0.71
N SER A 279 10.31 -10.63 -1.14
CA SER A 279 11.11 -9.84 -0.20
C SER A 279 10.21 -9.09 0.79
N GLY A 280 10.73 -8.86 1.96
CA GLY A 280 10.01 -8.14 3.03
C GLY A 280 10.61 -6.79 3.29
N ASP A 281 9.88 -5.72 2.97
CA ASP A 281 10.32 -4.34 3.15
C ASP A 281 9.35 -3.56 4.03
N SER A 282 9.84 -2.43 4.52
CA SER A 282 9.00 -1.46 5.24
C SER A 282 7.96 -0.82 4.31
N VAL A 283 6.86 -0.38 4.91
CA VAL A 283 5.81 0.36 4.22
C VAL A 283 5.61 1.72 4.86
N ARG A 284 5.55 2.75 4.04
CA ARG A 284 5.06 4.09 4.36
C ARG A 284 3.77 4.35 3.60
N CYS A 285 2.79 4.89 4.27
CA CYS A 285 1.52 5.19 3.63
C CYS A 285 1.47 6.66 3.18
N LEU A 286 0.86 6.87 2.03
CA LEU A 286 0.58 8.16 1.42
C LEU A 286 -0.91 8.45 1.48
N LYS A 287 -1.30 9.68 1.80
CA LYS A 287 -2.70 10.10 1.86
C LYS A 287 -3.30 10.24 0.47
N ASP A 288 -4.55 9.74 0.29
CA ASP A 288 -5.34 9.85 -0.94
C ASP A 288 -5.70 11.30 -1.31
#